data_d3ae60531b6af23b89085751eeae68f7
#
_entry.id   d3ae60531b6af23b89085751eeae68f7
#
_cell.length_a   1.000
_cell.length_b   1.000
_cell.length_c   1.000
_cell.angle_alpha   90.00
_cell.angle_beta   90.00
_cell.angle_gamma   90.00
#
_symmetry.space_group_name_H-M   'P 1'
#
loop_
_entity.id
_entity.type
_entity.pdbx_description
1 polymer ?
#
loop_
_entity_poly.entity_id
_entity_poly.type
_entity_poly.pdbx_seq_one_letter_code
_entity_poly.pdbx_strand_id
1 'polypeptide(L)'
;MVPELDDDMELKLRSDAFLDGFHQARSLGIQTKPVVAGPFTFLKLARCTGNKSATDFVDDILFAYADILKRCGENGVEWLQVDEPYLVMDLTMGDVALFRKLYQTLLEQKGTVKVLLQTYFGDVRDCYRQLCELPFDGIGLDFVEGKQTAALVAANGFPKDKILFAGLVNGKNIWRTNYK
;
A
#
# COMPACT_ATOMS: atom_id res chain seq x y z
N MET A 1 1.46 -16.46 5.54
CA MET A 1 0.54 -16.72 6.67
C MET A 1 -0.63 -15.78 6.47
N VAL A 2 -1.87 -16.28 6.47
CA VAL A 2 -3.08 -15.46 6.35
C VAL A 2 -3.45 -15.01 7.78
N PRO A 3 -3.71 -13.72 8.05
CA PRO A 3 -4.14 -13.29 9.38
C PRO A 3 -5.53 -13.88 9.69
N GLU A 4 -5.68 -14.43 10.89
CA GLU A 4 -6.98 -14.86 11.40
C GLU A 4 -7.46 -13.83 12.42
N LEU A 5 -8.72 -13.40 12.28
CA LEU A 5 -9.36 -12.41 13.12
C LEU A 5 -10.55 -13.06 13.82
N ASP A 6 -10.56 -13.05 15.13
CA ASP A 6 -11.72 -13.46 15.94
C ASP A 6 -12.44 -12.25 16.55
N ASP A 7 -13.63 -12.50 17.11
CA ASP A 7 -14.51 -11.44 17.59
C ASP A 7 -13.94 -10.62 18.77
N ASP A 8 -13.02 -11.22 19.55
CA ASP A 8 -12.43 -10.60 20.73
C ASP A 8 -11.06 -9.94 20.44
N MET A 9 -10.58 -10.03 19.18
CA MET A 9 -9.27 -9.51 18.79
C MET A 9 -9.31 -7.98 18.66
N GLU A 10 -8.34 -7.34 19.30
CA GLU A 10 -8.04 -5.91 19.16
C GLU A 10 -6.80 -5.76 18.27
N LEU A 11 -6.97 -5.11 17.12
CA LEU A 11 -5.87 -4.87 16.19
C LEU A 11 -5.13 -3.60 16.58
N LYS A 12 -3.88 -3.76 17.00
CA LYS A 12 -3.00 -2.65 17.36
C LYS A 12 -1.55 -2.94 17.03
N LEU A 13 -0.80 -1.90 16.76
CA LEU A 13 0.64 -2.01 16.56
C LEU A 13 1.32 -2.39 17.87
N ARG A 14 2.03 -3.54 17.88
CA ARG A 14 2.66 -4.10 19.08
C ARG A 14 4.11 -3.67 19.27
N SER A 15 4.83 -3.33 18.19
CA SER A 15 6.25 -3.00 18.25
C SER A 15 6.66 -2.12 17.08
N ASP A 16 7.89 -1.59 17.16
CA ASP A 16 8.54 -0.81 16.10
C ASP A 16 9.36 -1.68 15.14
N ALA A 17 9.19 -3.00 15.17
CA ALA A 17 10.00 -3.93 14.36
C ALA A 17 9.98 -3.61 12.85
N PHE A 18 8.93 -2.97 12.35
CA PHE A 18 8.87 -2.50 10.96
C PHE A 18 9.88 -1.38 10.64
N LEU A 19 10.45 -0.72 11.67
CA LEU A 19 11.51 0.29 11.55
C LEU A 19 12.92 -0.27 11.73
N ASP A 20 13.10 -1.53 12.16
CA ASP A 20 14.43 -2.09 12.47
C ASP A 20 15.37 -2.01 11.27
N GLY A 21 14.92 -2.42 10.09
CA GLY A 21 15.71 -2.34 8.85
C GLY A 21 16.03 -0.90 8.45
N PHE A 22 15.12 0.04 8.68
CA PHE A 22 15.34 1.46 8.44
C PHE A 22 16.44 2.02 9.37
N HIS A 23 16.38 1.71 10.67
CA HIS A 23 17.39 2.15 11.64
C HIS A 23 18.77 1.55 11.36
N GLN A 24 18.82 0.25 11.01
CA GLN A 24 20.04 -0.42 10.64
C GLN A 24 20.69 0.21 9.40
N ALA A 25 19.92 0.45 8.33
CA ALA A 25 20.42 1.09 7.13
C ALA A 25 20.91 2.52 7.41
N ARG A 26 20.15 3.29 8.20
CA ARG A 26 20.52 4.66 8.60
C ARG A 26 21.83 4.71 9.39
N SER A 27 22.08 3.73 10.26
CA SER A 27 23.34 3.62 11.01
C SER A 27 24.56 3.39 10.10
N LEU A 28 24.34 2.83 8.90
CA LEU A 28 25.34 2.63 7.85
C LEU A 28 25.41 3.79 6.84
N GLY A 29 24.67 4.88 7.06
CA GLY A 29 24.59 6.02 6.13
C GLY A 29 23.78 5.75 4.86
N ILE A 30 22.97 4.69 4.85
CA ILE A 30 22.14 4.29 3.69
C ILE A 30 20.72 4.84 3.88
N GLN A 31 20.23 5.59 2.90
CA GLN A 31 18.85 6.04 2.87
C GLN A 31 17.93 4.91 2.37
N THR A 32 16.93 4.58 3.19
CA THR A 32 15.92 3.57 2.87
C THR A 32 14.53 4.07 3.24
N LYS A 33 13.52 3.27 2.93
CA LYS A 33 12.15 3.48 3.38
C LYS A 33 11.62 2.21 4.03
N PRO A 34 10.87 2.30 5.14
CA PRO A 34 10.11 1.18 5.66
C PRO A 34 9.05 0.72 4.64
N VAL A 35 8.75 -0.57 4.67
CA VAL A 35 7.71 -1.18 3.83
C VAL A 35 6.75 -1.96 4.73
N VAL A 36 5.46 -1.72 4.58
CA VAL A 36 4.41 -2.43 5.30
C VAL A 36 3.35 -2.95 4.33
N ALA A 37 2.70 -4.06 4.67
CA ALA A 37 1.50 -4.48 3.95
C ALA A 37 0.41 -3.42 4.12
N GLY A 38 -0.39 -3.18 3.09
CA GLY A 38 -1.45 -2.18 3.15
C GLY A 38 -2.69 -2.63 3.91
N PRO A 39 -3.44 -1.70 4.51
CA PRO A 39 -4.62 -2.00 5.31
C PRO A 39 -5.73 -2.67 4.50
N PHE A 40 -5.90 -2.31 3.23
CA PHE A 40 -6.89 -2.92 2.36
C PHE A 40 -6.53 -4.38 2.06
N THR A 41 -5.30 -4.64 1.63
CA THR A 41 -4.81 -6.01 1.41
C THR A 41 -4.88 -6.85 2.68
N PHE A 42 -4.52 -6.27 3.85
CA PHE A 42 -4.63 -6.96 5.13
C PHE A 42 -6.06 -7.43 5.38
N LEU A 43 -7.05 -6.53 5.27
CA LEU A 43 -8.47 -6.87 5.49
C LEU A 43 -9.00 -7.87 4.46
N LYS A 44 -8.60 -7.74 3.20
CA LYS A 44 -9.06 -8.63 2.12
C LYS A 44 -8.48 -10.03 2.21
N LEU A 45 -7.30 -10.19 2.78
CA LEU A 45 -6.67 -11.49 3.01
C LEU A 45 -7.01 -12.09 4.38
N ALA A 46 -7.52 -11.29 5.32
CA ALA A 46 -7.86 -11.76 6.64
C ALA A 46 -9.02 -12.78 6.60
N ARG A 47 -8.88 -13.82 7.42
CA ARG A 47 -9.92 -14.81 7.65
C ARG A 47 -10.60 -14.53 8.99
N CYS A 48 -11.87 -14.13 8.95
CA CYS A 48 -12.66 -13.99 10.16
C CYS A 48 -13.12 -15.37 10.64
N THR A 49 -12.88 -15.68 11.90
CA THR A 49 -13.19 -16.99 12.53
C THR A 49 -14.40 -16.91 13.45
N GLY A 50 -14.91 -15.71 13.76
CA GLY A 50 -16.10 -15.46 14.57
C GLY A 50 -17.30 -14.98 13.77
N ASN A 51 -18.12 -14.14 14.39
CA ASN A 51 -19.32 -13.54 13.80
C ASN A 51 -19.03 -12.20 13.09
N LYS A 52 -17.92 -11.54 13.43
CA LYS A 52 -17.48 -10.31 12.78
C LYS A 52 -16.98 -10.56 11.37
N SER A 53 -17.19 -9.59 10.49
CA SER A 53 -16.62 -9.52 9.15
C SER A 53 -15.35 -8.67 9.15
N ALA A 54 -14.55 -8.74 8.10
CA ALA A 54 -13.35 -7.90 7.98
C ALA A 54 -13.65 -6.39 8.07
N THR A 55 -14.85 -5.96 7.66
CA THR A 55 -15.26 -4.55 7.73
C THR A 55 -15.51 -4.06 9.17
N ASP A 56 -15.76 -4.96 10.11
CA ASP A 56 -15.95 -4.60 11.52
C ASP A 56 -14.63 -4.24 12.21
N PHE A 57 -13.49 -4.58 11.60
CA PHE A 57 -12.15 -4.23 12.08
C PHE A 57 -11.57 -2.97 11.42
N VAL A 58 -12.35 -2.24 10.61
CA VAL A 58 -11.87 -1.06 9.88
C VAL A 58 -11.32 0.01 10.82
N ASP A 59 -12.00 0.31 11.91
CA ASP A 59 -11.59 1.35 12.85
C ASP A 59 -10.31 0.96 13.60
N ASP A 60 -10.17 -0.30 13.99
CA ASP A 60 -8.94 -0.83 14.62
C ASP A 60 -7.75 -0.76 13.65
N ILE A 61 -7.96 -1.13 12.40
CA ILE A 61 -6.94 -1.03 11.34
C ILE A 61 -6.54 0.42 11.11
N LEU A 62 -7.50 1.34 11.02
CA LEU A 62 -7.21 2.77 10.88
C LEU A 62 -6.38 3.29 12.04
N PHE A 63 -6.71 2.91 13.27
CA PHE A 63 -5.95 3.27 14.45
C PHE A 63 -4.51 2.73 14.41
N ALA A 64 -4.33 1.45 14.06
CA ALA A 64 -3.01 0.82 13.98
C ALA A 64 -2.12 1.47 12.89
N TYR A 65 -2.70 1.80 11.71
CA TYR A 65 -1.93 2.43 10.63
C TYR A 65 -1.67 3.92 10.87
N ALA A 66 -2.56 4.62 11.59
CA ALA A 66 -2.28 5.97 12.07
C ALA A 66 -1.09 5.99 13.04
N ASP A 67 -0.97 4.99 13.93
CA ASP A 67 0.19 4.82 14.81
C ASP A 67 1.48 4.52 14.01
N ILE A 68 1.42 3.70 12.95
CA ILE A 68 2.54 3.49 12.02
C ILE A 68 3.01 4.82 11.41
N LEU A 69 2.11 5.62 10.87
CA LEU A 69 2.42 6.92 10.27
C LEU A 69 3.04 7.88 11.28
N LYS A 70 2.46 7.95 12.49
CA LYS A 70 2.99 8.75 13.60
C LYS A 70 4.41 8.34 13.95
N ARG A 71 4.68 7.04 14.16
CA ARG A 71 6.02 6.52 14.48
C ARG A 71 7.02 6.76 13.35
N CYS A 72 6.59 6.65 12.09
CA CYS A 72 7.41 7.05 10.95
C CYS A 72 7.85 8.52 11.06
N GLY A 73 6.91 9.43 11.34
CA GLY A 73 7.21 10.86 11.51
C GLY A 73 8.18 11.13 12.67
N GLU A 74 7.93 10.52 13.84
CA GLU A 74 8.77 10.63 15.04
C GLU A 74 10.21 10.13 14.83
N ASN A 75 10.39 9.14 13.93
CA ASN A 75 11.70 8.57 13.60
C ASN A 75 12.36 9.22 12.37
N GLY A 76 11.76 10.27 11.81
CA GLY A 76 12.31 10.99 10.66
C GLY A 76 12.32 10.19 9.36
N VAL A 77 11.34 9.31 9.20
CA VAL A 77 11.10 8.58 7.95
C VAL A 77 10.58 9.57 6.91
N GLU A 78 11.26 9.69 5.77
CA GLU A 78 10.82 10.53 4.66
C GLU A 78 9.72 9.84 3.84
N TRP A 79 9.91 8.57 3.50
CA TRP A 79 9.00 7.77 2.70
C TRP A 79 8.58 6.51 3.43
N LEU A 80 7.28 6.25 3.50
CA LEU A 80 6.69 4.95 3.87
C LEU A 80 6.12 4.30 2.60
N GLN A 81 6.53 3.08 2.29
CA GLN A 81 5.90 2.28 1.25
C GLN A 81 4.82 1.40 1.85
N VAL A 82 3.64 1.43 1.24
CA VAL A 82 2.49 0.62 1.61
C VAL A 82 2.15 -0.29 0.43
N ASP A 83 2.29 -1.59 0.64
CA ASP A 83 2.08 -2.60 -0.41
C ASP A 83 0.63 -3.07 -0.46
N GLU A 84 -0.03 -2.82 -1.59
CA GLU A 84 -1.43 -3.17 -1.82
C GLU A 84 -1.61 -4.12 -3.02
N PRO A 85 -1.05 -5.33 -2.95
CA PRO A 85 -1.16 -6.28 -4.06
C PRO A 85 -2.60 -6.74 -4.33
N TYR A 86 -3.53 -6.64 -3.37
CA TYR A 86 -4.92 -7.03 -3.60
C TYR A 86 -5.64 -6.09 -4.59
N LEU A 87 -5.13 -4.87 -4.82
CA LEU A 87 -5.72 -3.92 -5.77
C LEU A 87 -5.68 -4.37 -7.24
N VAL A 88 -4.90 -5.38 -7.57
CA VAL A 88 -4.83 -5.95 -8.93
C VAL A 88 -5.84 -7.07 -9.17
N MET A 89 -6.59 -7.47 -8.14
CA MET A 89 -7.66 -8.45 -8.25
C MET A 89 -8.91 -7.80 -8.86
N ASP A 90 -9.91 -8.62 -9.21
CA ASP A 90 -11.21 -8.11 -9.62
C ASP A 90 -11.94 -7.53 -8.41
N LEU A 91 -12.13 -6.21 -8.41
CA LEU A 91 -12.70 -5.48 -7.28
C LEU A 91 -14.17 -5.18 -7.50
N THR A 92 -14.97 -5.38 -6.46
CA THR A 92 -16.35 -4.91 -6.42
C THR A 92 -16.41 -3.40 -6.14
N MET A 93 -17.54 -2.76 -6.38
CA MET A 93 -17.76 -1.36 -5.99
C MET A 93 -17.61 -1.14 -4.48
N GLY A 94 -17.98 -2.13 -3.66
CA GLY A 94 -17.77 -2.10 -2.22
C GLY A 94 -16.30 -2.12 -1.83
N ASP A 95 -15.49 -2.90 -2.55
CA ASP A 95 -14.03 -2.96 -2.35
C ASP A 95 -13.37 -1.62 -2.67
N VAL A 96 -13.74 -1.00 -3.78
CA VAL A 96 -13.24 0.32 -4.17
C VAL A 96 -13.65 1.40 -3.15
N ALA A 97 -14.89 1.34 -2.64
CA ALA A 97 -15.36 2.25 -1.61
C ALA A 97 -14.60 2.06 -0.29
N LEU A 98 -14.35 0.82 0.13
CA LEU A 98 -13.55 0.49 1.32
C LEU A 98 -12.12 1.00 1.18
N PHE A 99 -11.46 0.71 0.06
CA PHE A 99 -10.12 1.22 -0.25
C PHE A 99 -10.06 2.75 -0.13
N ARG A 100 -11.01 3.45 -0.77
CA ARG A 100 -11.09 4.91 -0.71
C ARG A 100 -11.26 5.42 0.72
N LYS A 101 -12.19 4.84 1.50
CA LYS A 101 -12.44 5.22 2.90
C LYS A 101 -11.17 5.09 3.74
N LEU A 102 -10.48 3.94 3.66
CA LEU A 102 -9.26 3.67 4.41
C LEU A 102 -8.19 4.73 4.13
N TYR A 103 -7.87 4.93 2.86
CA TYR A 103 -6.76 5.83 2.51
C TYR A 103 -7.09 7.30 2.60
N GLN A 104 -8.34 7.71 2.39
CA GLN A 104 -8.76 9.08 2.65
C GLN A 104 -8.51 9.44 4.11
N THR A 105 -8.93 8.58 5.06
CA THR A 105 -8.74 8.80 6.49
C THR A 105 -7.27 8.76 6.90
N LEU A 106 -6.49 7.80 6.39
CA LEU A 106 -5.09 7.65 6.77
C LEU A 106 -4.19 8.75 6.22
N LEU A 107 -4.39 9.15 4.97
CA LEU A 107 -3.55 10.15 4.34
C LEU A 107 -3.77 11.57 4.88
N GLU A 108 -4.91 11.84 5.51
CA GLU A 108 -5.13 13.08 6.28
C GLU A 108 -4.23 13.16 7.51
N GLN A 109 -3.76 12.00 8.02
CA GLN A 109 -2.95 11.91 9.25
C GLN A 109 -1.46 11.66 8.97
N LYS A 110 -1.03 11.63 7.70
CA LYS A 110 0.36 11.28 7.33
C LYS A 110 1.42 12.31 7.79
N GLY A 111 1.00 13.53 8.18
CA GLY A 111 1.91 14.59 8.59
C GLY A 111 2.93 14.93 7.49
N THR A 112 4.22 14.88 7.81
CA THR A 112 5.32 15.13 6.86
C THR A 112 5.80 13.88 6.12
N VAL A 113 5.29 12.70 6.49
CA VAL A 113 5.69 11.42 5.86
C VAL A 113 5.08 11.33 4.46
N LYS A 114 5.92 11.09 3.47
CA LYS A 114 5.47 10.79 2.11
C LYS A 114 5.04 9.34 2.01
N VAL A 115 3.89 9.10 1.41
CA VAL A 115 3.34 7.74 1.28
C VAL A 115 3.39 7.30 -0.18
N LEU A 116 4.15 6.21 -0.42
CA LEU A 116 4.16 5.47 -1.68
C LEU A 116 3.20 4.30 -1.56
N LEU A 117 2.13 4.29 -2.34
CA LEU A 117 1.35 3.07 -2.53
C LEU A 117 1.97 2.25 -3.65
N GLN A 118 2.30 0.98 -3.36
CA GLN A 118 2.93 0.07 -4.31
C GLN A 118 1.99 -1.07 -4.67
N THR A 119 1.81 -1.32 -5.97
CA THR A 119 1.10 -2.48 -6.51
C THR A 119 2.02 -3.35 -7.35
N TYR A 120 1.73 -4.64 -7.44
CA TYR A 120 2.48 -5.62 -8.23
C TYR A 120 1.59 -6.84 -8.52
N PHE A 121 2.01 -7.68 -9.48
CA PHE A 121 1.33 -8.89 -9.98
C PHE A 121 0.15 -8.63 -10.92
N GLY A 122 -0.07 -7.39 -11.36
CA GLY A 122 -1.14 -7.08 -12.28
C GLY A 122 -1.42 -5.58 -12.42
N ASP A 123 -2.51 -5.26 -13.09
CA ASP A 123 -2.98 -3.88 -13.27
C ASP A 123 -4.12 -3.53 -12.32
N VAL A 124 -4.31 -2.25 -12.09
CA VAL A 124 -5.29 -1.67 -11.13
C VAL A 124 -6.52 -1.10 -11.84
N ARG A 125 -7.01 -1.81 -12.86
CA ARG A 125 -8.09 -1.34 -13.75
C ARG A 125 -9.33 -0.84 -13.03
N ASP A 126 -9.73 -1.53 -11.95
CA ASP A 126 -10.99 -1.25 -11.24
C ASP A 126 -10.89 -0.05 -10.28
N CYS A 127 -9.69 0.35 -9.89
CA CYS A 127 -9.48 1.43 -8.92
C CYS A 127 -8.48 2.50 -9.36
N TYR A 128 -8.00 2.49 -10.62
CA TYR A 128 -6.98 3.43 -11.12
C TYR A 128 -7.35 4.90 -10.86
N ARG A 129 -8.60 5.26 -11.13
CA ARG A 129 -9.08 6.62 -10.93
C ARG A 129 -9.03 7.04 -9.46
N GLN A 130 -9.55 6.20 -8.56
CA GLN A 130 -9.55 6.45 -7.12
C GLN A 130 -8.13 6.54 -6.57
N LEU A 131 -7.23 5.68 -7.06
CA LEU A 131 -5.83 5.70 -6.74
C LEU A 131 -5.17 7.04 -7.11
N CYS A 132 -5.48 7.56 -8.29
CA CYS A 132 -4.98 8.85 -8.75
C CYS A 132 -5.59 10.04 -7.99
N GLU A 133 -6.84 9.96 -7.54
CA GLU A 133 -7.54 11.02 -6.78
C GLU A 133 -7.06 11.14 -5.32
N LEU A 134 -6.64 10.04 -4.70
CA LEU A 134 -6.20 10.03 -3.31
C LEU A 134 -4.84 10.75 -3.14
N PRO A 135 -4.59 11.42 -1.99
CA PRO A 135 -3.41 12.27 -1.79
C PRO A 135 -2.13 11.47 -1.44
N PHE A 136 -1.84 10.41 -2.20
CA PHE A 136 -0.54 9.75 -2.18
C PHE A 136 0.53 10.67 -2.76
N ASP A 137 1.77 10.54 -2.29
CA ASP A 137 2.92 11.25 -2.84
C ASP A 137 3.57 10.46 -3.98
N GLY A 138 3.41 9.14 -3.98
CA GLY A 138 3.88 8.25 -5.03
C GLY A 138 2.95 7.08 -5.26
N ILE A 139 2.91 6.59 -6.49
CA ILE A 139 2.14 5.42 -6.90
C ILE A 139 3.06 4.49 -7.70
N GLY A 140 3.19 3.26 -7.23
CA GLY A 140 3.93 2.20 -7.90
C GLY A 140 2.99 1.31 -8.70
N LEU A 141 3.24 1.22 -9.99
CA LEU A 141 2.46 0.43 -10.94
C LEU A 141 3.32 -0.63 -11.62
N ASP A 142 2.75 -1.81 -11.80
CA ASP A 142 3.39 -2.93 -12.49
C ASP A 142 3.13 -2.84 -14.01
N PHE A 143 4.18 -2.64 -14.78
CA PHE A 143 4.16 -2.61 -16.26
C PHE A 143 4.61 -3.94 -16.87
N VAL A 144 4.98 -4.92 -16.06
CA VAL A 144 5.41 -6.24 -16.51
C VAL A 144 4.25 -7.23 -16.52
N GLU A 145 3.61 -7.43 -15.38
CA GLU A 145 2.46 -8.32 -15.24
C GLU A 145 1.13 -7.58 -15.50
N GLY A 146 1.11 -6.27 -15.26
CA GLY A 146 -0.04 -5.39 -15.50
C GLY A 146 -0.22 -5.06 -16.97
N LYS A 147 -0.80 -6.00 -17.73
CA LYS A 147 -0.97 -5.89 -19.18
C LYS A 147 -1.73 -4.65 -19.65
N GLN A 148 -2.62 -4.12 -18.82
CA GLN A 148 -3.41 -2.92 -19.13
C GLN A 148 -2.80 -1.65 -18.53
N THR A 149 -1.76 -1.72 -17.69
CA THR A 149 -1.20 -0.56 -16.99
C THR A 149 -0.82 0.58 -17.92
N ALA A 150 -0.08 0.28 -19.00
CA ALA A 150 0.32 1.30 -19.97
C ALA A 150 -0.88 1.96 -20.67
N ALA A 151 -1.90 1.16 -21.04
CA ALA A 151 -3.12 1.66 -21.66
C ALA A 151 -3.96 2.49 -20.66
N LEU A 152 -4.05 2.09 -19.39
CA LEU A 152 -4.71 2.86 -18.34
C LEU A 152 -4.07 4.23 -18.15
N VAL A 153 -2.75 4.29 -18.04
CA VAL A 153 -1.99 5.55 -17.92
C VAL A 153 -2.16 6.42 -19.16
N ALA A 154 -2.08 5.83 -20.36
CA ALA A 154 -2.23 6.57 -21.61
C ALA A 154 -3.64 7.16 -21.78
N ALA A 155 -4.67 6.40 -21.41
CA ALA A 155 -6.07 6.81 -21.56
C ALA A 155 -6.54 7.83 -20.51
N ASN A 156 -6.07 7.71 -19.26
CA ASN A 156 -6.54 8.51 -18.13
C ASN A 156 -5.54 9.59 -17.68
N GLY A 157 -4.31 9.54 -18.16
CA GLY A 157 -3.21 10.36 -17.67
C GLY A 157 -2.68 9.88 -16.31
N PHE A 158 -1.60 10.51 -15.83
CA PHE A 158 -1.06 10.33 -14.50
C PHE A 158 -0.96 11.70 -13.79
N PRO A 159 -1.32 11.80 -12.50
CA PRO A 159 -1.31 13.08 -11.79
C PRO A 159 0.10 13.70 -11.74
N LYS A 160 0.18 15.01 -12.06
CA LYS A 160 1.47 15.72 -12.11
C LYS A 160 2.08 16.02 -10.75
N ASP A 161 1.28 15.95 -9.70
CA ASP A 161 1.64 16.17 -8.30
C ASP A 161 2.17 14.91 -7.61
N LYS A 162 2.18 13.76 -8.31
CA LYS A 162 2.61 12.47 -7.77
C LYS A 162 3.81 11.91 -8.52
N ILE A 163 4.61 11.10 -7.83
CA ILE A 163 5.73 10.36 -8.43
C ILE A 163 5.24 9.00 -8.90
N LEU A 164 5.47 8.70 -10.18
CA LEU A 164 5.25 7.36 -10.73
C LEU A 164 6.47 6.47 -10.47
N PHE A 165 6.27 5.39 -9.72
CA PHE A 165 7.25 4.31 -9.58
C PHE A 165 6.91 3.20 -10.58
N ALA A 166 7.55 3.24 -11.74
CA ALA A 166 7.26 2.33 -12.84
C ALA A 166 8.02 1.00 -12.68
N GLY A 167 7.29 -0.08 -12.41
CA GLY A 167 7.81 -1.45 -12.35
C GLY A 167 8.04 -2.00 -13.75
N LEU A 168 9.22 -1.73 -14.34
CA LEU A 168 9.57 -2.07 -15.72
C LEU A 168 10.47 -3.29 -15.83
N VAL A 169 11.09 -3.73 -14.74
CA VAL A 169 12.04 -4.84 -14.73
C VAL A 169 11.37 -6.10 -14.21
N ASN A 170 11.40 -7.16 -15.00
CA ASN A 170 10.87 -8.46 -14.58
C ASN A 170 11.83 -9.14 -13.60
N GLY A 171 11.50 -9.13 -12.31
CA GLY A 171 12.26 -9.80 -11.25
C GLY A 171 12.04 -11.32 -11.15
N LYS A 172 11.13 -11.91 -11.93
CA LYS A 172 10.82 -13.35 -11.89
C LYS A 172 11.72 -14.21 -12.78
N ASN A 173 12.56 -13.58 -13.61
CA ASN A 173 13.46 -14.29 -14.52
C ASN A 173 14.86 -13.66 -14.49
N ILE A 174 15.82 -14.40 -15.07
CA ILE A 174 17.24 -14.02 -15.14
C ILE A 174 17.62 -13.36 -16.46
N TRP A 175 16.68 -13.20 -17.38
CA TRP A 175 16.95 -12.69 -18.72
C TRP A 175 17.17 -11.18 -18.70
N ARG A 176 18.07 -10.74 -19.58
CA ARG A 176 18.30 -9.30 -19.77
C ARG A 176 17.01 -8.63 -20.24
N THR A 177 16.64 -7.53 -19.62
CA THR A 177 15.51 -6.71 -20.04
C THR A 177 15.72 -6.14 -21.44
N ASN A 178 14.71 -6.27 -22.30
CA ASN A 178 14.71 -5.63 -23.61
C ASN A 178 14.25 -4.19 -23.45
N TYR A 179 15.14 -3.24 -23.75
CA TYR A 179 14.85 -1.79 -23.65
C TYR A 179 14.37 -1.16 -24.98
N LYS A 180 13.99 -1.98 -25.96
CA LYS A 180 13.46 -1.52 -27.26
C LYS A 180 11.94 -1.49 -27.24
#